data_c041badcd42c6ea2833837e37e5f079f
#
_entry.id   c041badcd42c6ea2833837e37e5f079f
#
_cell.length_a   1.000
_cell.length_b   1.000
_cell.length_c   1.000
_cell.angle_alpha   90.00
_cell.angle_beta   90.00
_cell.angle_gamma   90.00
#
_symmetry.space_group_name_H-M   'P 1'
#
loop_
_entity.id
_entity.type
_entity.pdbx_description
1 polymer ?
#
loop_
_entity_poly.entity_id
_entity_poly.type
_entity_poly.pdbx_seq_one_letter_code
_entity_poly.pdbx_strand_id
1 'polypeptide(L)'
;MKCSVKLYEPLYTLKAIDEDIWIVDCEIVEMNFKITQVPFSTRMTVVRLENNDLWIHSPIHLTPQLRSEIDELGHVKHIVAPNKLHYVYMEEWSQAYPDAKLWATKGLEKIFDNFQSIESYTILDKTIDISWLDEIDYLPFEGSAVIEESVFFHKKSKTLILTDLIENIEVGEECSCLHRFLFKIGDNTYPKGHTPRDLRMTFFFNKETAQKCYQQIKAWNPVNVLFAHGKCFIGNAEEKLPQAFFWLEKK
;
A
#
# COMPACT_ATOMS: atom_id res chain seq x y z
N MET A 1 -20.73 19.37 7.69
CA MET A 1 -19.89 18.61 8.66
C MET A 1 -18.85 17.87 7.82
N LYS A 2 -17.55 18.05 8.13
CA LYS A 2 -16.48 17.27 7.45
C LYS A 2 -16.62 15.82 7.90
N CYS A 3 -16.62 14.89 6.96
CA CYS A 3 -16.49 13.47 7.27
C CYS A 3 -15.07 13.21 7.76
N SER A 4 -14.88 12.41 8.80
CA SER A 4 -13.58 11.88 9.18
C SER A 4 -13.57 10.37 9.14
N VAL A 5 -12.40 9.81 8.98
CA VAL A 5 -12.10 8.40 9.18
C VAL A 5 -11.13 8.30 10.36
N LYS A 6 -11.07 7.12 10.98
CA LYS A 6 -10.18 6.93 12.12
C LYS A 6 -8.71 7.04 11.68
N LEU A 7 -7.97 7.85 12.41
CA LEU A 7 -6.52 7.90 12.37
C LEU A 7 -5.92 6.94 13.41
N TYR A 8 -4.74 6.43 13.11
CA TYR A 8 -4.05 5.45 13.95
C TYR A 8 -2.82 6.09 14.58
N GLU A 9 -3.06 6.83 15.67
CA GLU A 9 -2.02 7.52 16.45
C GLU A 9 -0.96 6.54 17.05
N PRO A 10 0.31 6.96 17.25
CA PRO A 10 0.85 8.27 16.85
C PRO A 10 1.05 8.34 15.33
N LEU A 11 0.90 9.56 14.74
CA LEU A 11 1.15 9.82 13.34
C LEU A 11 2.63 10.14 13.12
N TYR A 12 3.13 9.89 11.91
CA TYR A 12 4.52 10.18 11.48
C TYR A 12 5.60 9.57 12.39
N THR A 13 5.29 8.42 13.00
CA THR A 13 6.18 7.70 13.91
C THR A 13 6.20 6.22 13.54
N LEU A 14 7.37 5.61 13.62
CA LEU A 14 7.57 4.18 13.35
C LEU A 14 6.81 3.32 14.39
N LYS A 15 5.95 2.45 13.93
CA LYS A 15 5.21 1.46 14.75
C LYS A 15 5.60 0.06 14.32
N ALA A 16 6.31 -0.65 15.19
CA ALA A 16 6.73 -2.01 14.90
C ALA A 16 5.52 -2.95 14.73
N ILE A 17 5.55 -3.74 13.68
CA ILE A 17 4.58 -4.80 13.43
C ILE A 17 5.17 -6.15 13.80
N ASP A 18 6.43 -6.37 13.42
CA ASP A 18 7.21 -7.57 13.71
C ASP A 18 8.70 -7.20 13.62
N GLU A 19 9.59 -8.18 13.69
CA GLU A 19 11.03 -7.98 13.50
C GLU A 19 11.30 -7.41 12.10
N ASP A 20 12.04 -6.30 12.05
CA ASP A 20 12.48 -5.61 10.83
C ASP A 20 11.36 -5.09 9.90
N ILE A 21 10.15 -4.94 10.42
CA ILE A 21 9.04 -4.34 9.68
C ILE A 21 8.20 -3.39 10.53
N TRP A 22 7.97 -2.18 10.02
CA TRP A 22 7.21 -1.10 10.66
C TRP A 22 6.18 -0.53 9.71
N ILE A 23 5.18 0.13 10.29
CA ILE A 23 4.26 1.02 9.58
C ILE A 23 4.40 2.43 10.13
N VAL A 24 4.08 3.41 9.28
CA VAL A 24 3.91 4.81 9.67
C VAL A 24 2.60 5.31 9.11
N ASP A 25 1.68 5.69 10.00
CA ASP A 25 0.42 6.31 9.62
C ASP A 25 0.58 7.82 9.48
N CYS A 26 -0.15 8.45 8.57
CA CYS A 26 -0.17 9.88 8.42
C CYS A 26 -1.58 10.47 8.52
N GLU A 27 -1.69 11.77 8.29
CA GLU A 27 -2.96 12.49 8.26
C GLU A 27 -3.89 12.01 7.16
N ILE A 28 -5.14 12.48 7.21
CA ILE A 28 -6.15 12.20 6.20
C ILE A 28 -5.71 12.80 4.86
N VAL A 29 -5.77 11.97 3.81
CA VAL A 29 -5.74 12.42 2.41
C VAL A 29 -7.17 12.50 1.88
N GLU A 30 -7.48 13.59 1.18
CA GLU A 30 -8.80 13.77 0.57
C GLU A 30 -8.74 13.39 -0.92
N MET A 31 -9.46 12.36 -1.30
CA MET A 31 -9.62 12.00 -2.71
C MET A 31 -10.83 12.73 -3.31
N ASN A 32 -10.61 13.41 -4.43
CA ASN A 32 -11.64 14.15 -5.14
C ASN A 32 -12.51 13.22 -5.99
N PHE A 33 -13.72 12.97 -5.56
CA PHE A 33 -14.78 12.42 -6.42
C PHE A 33 -15.58 13.54 -7.05
N LYS A 34 -16.20 13.29 -8.21
CA LYS A 34 -16.92 14.33 -8.97
C LYS A 34 -17.93 15.15 -8.16
N ILE A 35 -18.48 14.59 -7.08
CA ILE A 35 -19.56 15.18 -6.29
C ILE A 35 -19.15 15.50 -4.84
N THR A 36 -18.03 14.96 -4.34
CA THR A 36 -17.56 15.18 -2.98
C THR A 36 -16.11 14.77 -2.82
N GLN A 37 -15.48 15.23 -1.75
CA GLN A 37 -14.18 14.73 -1.29
C GLN A 37 -14.42 13.61 -0.29
N VAL A 38 -13.71 12.51 -0.44
CA VAL A 38 -13.77 11.36 0.49
C VAL A 38 -12.45 11.26 1.23
N PRO A 39 -12.48 11.26 2.57
CA PRO A 39 -11.27 11.17 3.38
C PRO A 39 -10.77 9.72 3.46
N PHE A 40 -9.44 9.56 3.40
CA PHE A 40 -8.76 8.29 3.61
C PHE A 40 -7.62 8.48 4.61
N SER A 41 -7.46 7.55 5.56
CA SER A 41 -6.19 7.38 6.25
C SER A 41 -5.19 6.78 5.26
N THR A 42 -3.91 7.14 5.35
CA THR A 42 -2.89 6.49 4.52
C THR A 42 -1.68 6.06 5.35
N ARG A 43 -0.88 5.17 4.78
CA ARG A 43 0.18 4.48 5.52
C ARG A 43 1.33 4.12 4.61
N MET A 44 2.53 4.27 5.16
CA MET A 44 3.80 3.79 4.62
C MET A 44 4.20 2.50 5.34
N THR A 45 4.88 1.60 4.66
CA THR A 45 5.56 0.45 5.27
C THR A 45 7.07 0.61 5.12
N VAL A 46 7.80 0.28 6.18
CA VAL A 46 9.26 0.28 6.23
C VAL A 46 9.74 -1.13 6.54
N VAL A 47 10.65 -1.65 5.74
CA VAL A 47 11.36 -2.91 6.01
C VAL A 47 12.85 -2.62 6.11
N ARG A 48 13.49 -3.19 7.13
CA ARG A 48 14.94 -3.19 7.25
C ARG A 48 15.47 -4.53 6.76
N LEU A 49 16.31 -4.49 5.74
CA LEU A 49 16.98 -5.65 5.16
C LEU A 49 18.15 -6.11 6.03
N GLU A 50 18.62 -7.33 5.84
CA GLU A 50 19.71 -7.92 6.64
C GLU A 50 21.00 -7.10 6.62
N ASN A 51 21.25 -6.34 5.54
CA ASN A 51 22.40 -5.44 5.41
C ASN A 51 22.19 -4.06 6.04
N ASN A 52 21.11 -3.83 6.80
CA ASN A 52 20.64 -2.57 7.37
C ASN A 52 20.19 -1.51 6.34
N ASP A 53 20.01 -1.87 5.08
CA ASP A 53 19.35 -1.01 4.12
C ASP A 53 17.84 -0.96 4.38
N LEU A 54 17.24 0.22 4.18
CA LEU A 54 15.81 0.40 4.34
C LEU A 54 15.10 0.34 2.98
N TRP A 55 14.00 -0.41 2.96
CA TRP A 55 13.06 -0.51 1.89
C TRP A 55 11.75 0.19 2.29
N ILE A 56 11.41 1.27 1.59
CA ILE A 56 10.27 2.16 1.88
C ILE A 56 9.18 1.92 0.86
N HIS A 57 7.98 1.60 1.30
CA HIS A 57 6.85 1.31 0.44
C HIS A 57 5.73 2.30 0.66
N SER A 58 5.21 2.89 -0.44
CA SER A 58 4.13 3.88 -0.38
C SER A 58 4.51 5.06 0.54
N PRO A 59 5.58 5.82 0.21
CA PRO A 59 6.06 6.88 1.08
C PRO A 59 4.98 7.92 1.37
N ILE A 60 5.00 8.46 2.58
CA ILE A 60 4.15 9.54 3.06
C ILE A 60 4.97 10.81 3.25
N HIS A 61 4.34 11.94 3.62
CA HIS A 61 5.04 13.18 3.92
C HIS A 61 6.17 12.95 4.94
N LEU A 62 7.37 13.40 4.60
CA LEU A 62 8.59 13.21 5.40
C LEU A 62 8.78 14.36 6.40
N THR A 63 8.15 14.25 7.56
CA THR A 63 8.36 15.22 8.64
C THR A 63 9.79 15.15 9.19
N PRO A 64 10.32 16.22 9.79
CA PRO A 64 11.67 16.20 10.42
C PRO A 64 11.81 15.11 11.49
N GLN A 65 10.73 14.82 12.26
CA GLN A 65 10.73 13.75 13.24
C GLN A 65 10.82 12.37 12.57
N LEU A 66 9.98 12.10 11.57
CA LEU A 66 10.01 10.84 10.84
C LEU A 66 11.37 10.61 10.18
N ARG A 67 11.95 11.66 9.60
CA ARG A 67 13.29 11.58 9.02
C ARG A 67 14.34 11.16 10.05
N SER A 68 14.31 11.74 11.25
CA SER A 68 15.24 11.36 12.31
C SER A 68 15.08 9.89 12.70
N GLU A 69 13.84 9.40 12.86
CA GLU A 69 13.56 8.00 13.19
C GLU A 69 14.03 7.04 12.08
N ILE A 70 13.85 7.40 10.81
CA ILE A 70 14.31 6.63 9.65
C ILE A 70 15.85 6.60 9.58
N ASP A 71 16.51 7.76 9.75
CA ASP A 71 17.97 7.86 9.70
C ASP A 71 18.64 7.06 10.84
N GLU A 72 18.00 6.97 12.01
CA GLU A 72 18.44 6.13 13.13
C GLU A 72 18.23 4.64 12.90
N LEU A 73 17.20 4.28 12.11
CA LEU A 73 16.85 2.87 11.83
C LEU A 73 17.81 2.22 10.84
N GLY A 74 18.29 2.96 9.82
CA GLY A 74 19.19 2.43 8.79
C GLY A 74 19.35 3.35 7.60
N HIS A 75 19.85 2.82 6.48
CA HIS A 75 20.14 3.57 5.26
C HIS A 75 19.02 3.38 4.24
N VAL A 76 18.30 4.45 3.86
CA VAL A 76 17.27 4.38 2.81
C VAL A 76 17.92 4.06 1.46
N LYS A 77 17.69 2.86 0.95
CA LYS A 77 18.24 2.36 -0.33
C LYS A 77 17.19 2.08 -1.38
N HIS A 78 15.96 1.82 -0.97
CA HIS A 78 14.88 1.49 -1.89
C HIS A 78 13.62 2.25 -1.51
N ILE A 79 13.03 2.96 -2.48
CA ILE A 79 11.77 3.68 -2.32
C ILE A 79 10.83 3.21 -3.41
N VAL A 80 9.64 2.75 -3.03
CA VAL A 80 8.73 2.02 -3.92
C VAL A 80 7.39 2.73 -4.04
N ALA A 81 7.01 3.07 -5.27
CA ALA A 81 5.66 3.48 -5.65
C ALA A 81 4.87 2.25 -6.14
N PRO A 82 3.98 1.66 -5.32
CA PRO A 82 3.34 0.39 -5.63
C PRO A 82 2.21 0.48 -6.66
N ASN A 83 1.69 1.66 -6.93
CA ASN A 83 0.66 1.90 -7.93
C ASN A 83 0.53 3.40 -8.30
N LYS A 84 -0.42 3.74 -9.17
CA LYS A 84 -0.67 5.09 -9.68
C LYS A 84 -1.29 6.08 -8.69
N LEU A 85 -1.56 5.68 -7.46
CA LEU A 85 -2.11 6.52 -6.39
C LEU A 85 -1.07 6.77 -5.30
N HIS A 86 -0.21 5.79 -5.03
CA HIS A 86 0.77 5.79 -3.95
C HIS A 86 2.18 6.21 -4.41
N TYR A 87 2.27 7.31 -5.16
CA TYR A 87 3.53 7.89 -5.67
C TYR A 87 3.76 9.34 -5.23
N VAL A 88 2.77 9.96 -4.60
CA VAL A 88 2.70 11.43 -4.39
C VAL A 88 3.94 12.00 -3.69
N TYR A 89 4.52 11.27 -2.77
CA TYR A 89 5.70 11.72 -2.01
C TYR A 89 7.03 11.17 -2.55
N MET A 90 7.03 10.51 -3.72
CA MET A 90 8.25 9.97 -4.30
C MET A 90 9.31 11.04 -4.58
N GLU A 91 8.88 12.22 -5.05
CA GLU A 91 9.79 13.35 -5.32
C GLU A 91 10.41 13.90 -4.04
N GLU A 92 9.62 14.08 -2.97
CA GLU A 92 10.12 14.52 -1.66
C GLU A 92 11.17 13.56 -1.10
N TRP A 93 10.89 12.26 -1.15
CA TRP A 93 11.81 11.24 -0.66
C TRP A 93 13.05 11.09 -1.53
N SER A 94 12.94 11.24 -2.87
CA SER A 94 14.10 11.20 -3.75
C SER A 94 15.07 12.36 -3.49
N GLN A 95 14.55 13.54 -3.17
CA GLN A 95 15.38 14.70 -2.80
C GLN A 95 16.04 14.52 -1.42
N ALA A 96 15.32 13.91 -0.47
CA ALA A 96 15.86 13.66 0.87
C ALA A 96 16.91 12.54 0.89
N TYR A 97 16.79 11.55 -0.01
CA TYR A 97 17.65 10.37 -0.11
C TYR A 97 18.10 10.13 -1.57
N PRO A 98 18.99 10.98 -2.10
CA PRO A 98 19.37 10.96 -3.52
C PRO A 98 20.10 9.67 -3.96
N ASP A 99 20.70 8.94 -3.02
CA ASP A 99 21.38 7.66 -3.27
C ASP A 99 20.41 6.46 -3.27
N ALA A 100 19.14 6.68 -2.96
CA ALA A 100 18.14 5.63 -2.96
C ALA A 100 17.67 5.30 -4.37
N LYS A 101 17.50 4.01 -4.66
CA LYS A 101 16.93 3.52 -5.91
C LYS A 101 15.41 3.62 -5.86
N LEU A 102 14.83 4.33 -6.83
CA LEU A 102 13.40 4.48 -6.96
C LEU A 102 12.82 3.33 -7.81
N TRP A 103 11.77 2.71 -7.28
CA TRP A 103 11.04 1.63 -7.92
C TRP A 103 9.61 2.05 -8.19
N ALA A 104 9.14 1.82 -9.40
CA ALA A 104 7.80 2.22 -9.80
C ALA A 104 7.05 1.05 -10.44
N THR A 105 5.78 0.92 -10.12
CA THR A 105 4.89 0.01 -10.82
C THR A 105 4.65 0.51 -12.24
N LYS A 106 4.47 -0.40 -13.17
CA LYS A 106 4.14 -0.10 -14.57
C LYS A 106 2.98 0.88 -14.70
N GLY A 107 3.13 1.83 -15.61
CA GLY A 107 2.14 2.89 -15.86
C GLY A 107 2.39 4.19 -15.08
N LEU A 108 3.44 4.25 -14.25
CA LEU A 108 3.91 5.48 -13.60
C LEU A 108 4.91 6.26 -14.46
N GLU A 109 5.38 5.72 -15.59
CA GLU A 109 6.43 6.28 -16.43
C GLU A 109 6.12 7.73 -16.81
N LYS A 110 4.94 7.98 -17.38
CA LYS A 110 4.52 9.33 -17.79
C LYS A 110 4.38 10.32 -16.63
N ILE A 111 4.13 9.83 -15.43
CA ILE A 111 4.02 10.65 -14.22
C ILE A 111 5.42 11.04 -13.77
N PHE A 112 6.33 10.08 -13.69
CA PHE A 112 7.69 10.30 -13.23
C PHE A 112 8.53 11.11 -14.20
N ASP A 113 8.31 10.95 -15.51
CA ASP A 113 8.96 11.76 -16.54
C ASP A 113 8.62 13.27 -16.44
N ASN A 114 7.55 13.63 -15.70
CA ASN A 114 7.19 15.02 -15.43
C ASN A 114 7.79 15.58 -14.13
N PHE A 115 8.39 14.74 -13.27
CA PHE A 115 9.06 15.21 -12.07
C PHE A 115 10.49 15.67 -12.40
N GLN A 116 10.78 16.96 -12.12
CA GLN A 116 12.08 17.57 -12.47
C GLN A 116 13.24 17.04 -11.61
N SER A 117 12.94 16.51 -10.43
CA SER A 117 13.94 16.05 -9.46
C SER A 117 14.13 14.54 -9.43
N ILE A 118 13.34 13.77 -10.19
CA ILE A 118 13.53 12.33 -10.34
C ILE A 118 14.39 12.08 -11.58
N GLU A 119 15.71 11.95 -11.37
CA GLU A 119 16.66 11.72 -12.46
C GLU A 119 16.59 10.30 -13.05
N SER A 120 16.28 9.32 -12.20
CA SER A 120 16.18 7.91 -12.60
C SER A 120 15.24 7.12 -11.71
N TYR A 121 14.55 6.17 -12.31
CA TYR A 121 13.71 5.18 -11.64
C TYR A 121 13.75 3.85 -12.39
N THR A 122 13.35 2.78 -11.73
CA THR A 122 13.26 1.45 -12.33
C THR A 122 11.82 0.98 -12.29
N ILE A 123 11.27 0.59 -13.45
CA ILE A 123 9.95 -0.05 -13.48
C ILE A 123 10.09 -1.48 -12.96
N LEU A 124 9.25 -1.83 -11.99
CA LEU A 124 9.17 -3.17 -11.44
C LEU A 124 8.66 -4.14 -12.51
N ASP A 125 9.47 -5.15 -12.81
CA ASP A 125 9.15 -6.22 -13.74
C ASP A 125 9.73 -7.54 -13.22
N LYS A 126 9.10 -8.65 -13.55
CA LYS A 126 9.53 -10.01 -13.14
C LYS A 126 10.90 -10.43 -13.71
N THR A 127 11.38 -9.71 -14.71
CA THR A 127 12.64 -10.04 -15.42
C THR A 127 13.84 -9.25 -14.91
N ILE A 128 13.62 -8.26 -14.03
CA ILE A 128 14.68 -7.39 -13.51
C ILE A 128 15.36 -8.07 -12.33
N ASP A 129 16.68 -7.97 -12.29
CA ASP A 129 17.47 -8.34 -11.12
C ASP A 129 17.23 -7.32 -10.00
N ILE A 130 16.57 -7.78 -8.94
CA ILE A 130 16.14 -6.96 -7.81
C ILE A 130 16.88 -7.44 -6.57
N SER A 131 17.74 -6.61 -6.02
CA SER A 131 18.66 -6.96 -4.93
C SER A 131 18.01 -7.37 -3.61
N TRP A 132 16.73 -7.03 -3.39
CA TRP A 132 15.98 -7.38 -2.16
C TRP A 132 15.05 -8.60 -2.31
N LEU A 133 15.07 -9.30 -3.45
CA LEU A 133 14.19 -10.48 -3.68
C LEU A 133 14.50 -11.67 -2.77
N ASP A 134 15.68 -11.74 -2.18
CA ASP A 134 15.98 -12.80 -1.21
C ASP A 134 15.14 -12.65 0.07
N GLU A 135 14.75 -11.43 0.43
CA GLU A 135 14.02 -11.10 1.66
C GLU A 135 12.56 -10.70 1.41
N ILE A 136 12.25 -10.07 0.27
CA ILE A 136 10.90 -9.59 -0.08
C ILE A 136 10.52 -10.14 -1.44
N ASP A 137 9.52 -11.01 -1.50
CA ASP A 137 8.93 -11.44 -2.77
C ASP A 137 8.11 -10.31 -3.40
N TYR A 138 8.05 -10.30 -4.73
CA TYR A 138 7.32 -9.33 -5.54
C TYR A 138 6.33 -10.02 -6.48
N LEU A 139 5.13 -9.46 -6.60
CA LEU A 139 4.10 -9.90 -7.52
C LEU A 139 3.35 -8.70 -8.09
N PRO A 140 3.37 -8.43 -9.40
CA PRO A 140 2.40 -7.52 -10.01
C PRO A 140 1.01 -8.15 -9.94
N PHE A 141 0.07 -7.47 -9.28
CA PHE A 141 -1.32 -7.92 -9.23
C PHE A 141 -2.04 -7.46 -10.49
N GLU A 142 -2.05 -8.34 -11.48
CA GLU A 142 -2.52 -8.08 -12.83
C GLU A 142 -4.02 -8.36 -12.99
N GLY A 143 -4.60 -7.83 -14.07
CA GLY A 143 -5.98 -8.10 -14.50
C GLY A 143 -6.92 -6.90 -14.41
N SER A 144 -6.58 -5.83 -13.68
CA SER A 144 -7.34 -4.59 -13.69
C SER A 144 -7.15 -3.84 -15.02
N ALA A 145 -8.24 -3.27 -15.54
CA ALA A 145 -8.19 -2.39 -16.71
C ALA A 145 -7.70 -0.96 -16.40
N VAL A 146 -7.58 -0.62 -15.10
CA VAL A 146 -7.36 0.77 -14.65
C VAL A 146 -6.06 0.91 -13.87
N ILE A 147 -5.79 0.02 -12.94
CA ILE A 147 -4.65 0.11 -12.04
C ILE A 147 -3.98 -1.25 -11.88
N GLU A 148 -2.67 -1.27 -12.00
CA GLU A 148 -1.82 -2.39 -11.57
C GLU A 148 -1.24 -2.02 -10.20
N GLU A 149 -1.30 -2.96 -9.27
CA GLU A 149 -0.69 -2.80 -7.96
C GLU A 149 0.44 -3.80 -7.78
N SER A 150 1.61 -3.31 -7.39
CA SER A 150 2.72 -4.14 -6.97
C SER A 150 2.51 -4.63 -5.55
N VAL A 151 2.47 -5.93 -5.38
CA VAL A 151 2.26 -6.62 -4.10
C VAL A 151 3.56 -7.23 -3.63
N PHE A 152 3.82 -7.16 -2.33
CA PHE A 152 5.06 -7.63 -1.77
C PHE A 152 4.82 -8.56 -0.58
N PHE A 153 5.80 -9.42 -0.30
CA PHE A 153 5.74 -10.32 0.84
C PHE A 153 7.08 -10.35 1.56
N HIS A 154 7.13 -9.78 2.75
CA HIS A 154 8.31 -9.85 3.62
C HIS A 154 8.39 -11.24 4.26
N LYS A 155 9.39 -12.03 3.84
CA LYS A 155 9.50 -13.46 4.15
C LYS A 155 9.71 -13.72 5.63
N LYS A 156 10.58 -12.95 6.29
CA LYS A 156 10.95 -13.12 7.69
C LYS A 156 9.75 -13.01 8.61
N SER A 157 8.94 -11.95 8.48
CA SER A 157 7.75 -11.71 9.30
C SER A 157 6.48 -12.33 8.72
N LYS A 158 6.55 -13.00 7.57
CA LYS A 158 5.38 -13.52 6.83
C LYS A 158 4.30 -12.45 6.63
N THR A 159 4.72 -11.25 6.25
CA THR A 159 3.82 -10.11 6.10
C THR A 159 3.58 -9.78 4.63
N LEU A 160 2.31 -9.83 4.24
CA LEU A 160 1.83 -9.35 2.94
C LEU A 160 1.70 -7.83 2.99
N ILE A 161 2.22 -7.13 1.99
CA ILE A 161 2.22 -5.67 1.90
C ILE A 161 1.48 -5.27 0.63
N LEU A 162 0.40 -4.53 0.82
CA LEU A 162 -0.55 -4.03 -0.20
C LEU A 162 -0.76 -2.52 -0.06
N THR A 163 -1.56 -1.94 -0.95
CA THR A 163 -2.12 -0.59 -0.80
C THR A 163 -3.64 -0.59 -0.95
N ASP A 164 -4.17 -0.60 -2.18
CA ASP A 164 -5.58 -0.41 -2.48
C ASP A 164 -6.37 -1.69 -2.71
N LEU A 165 -5.68 -2.83 -2.90
CA LEU A 165 -6.33 -4.13 -3.08
C LEU A 165 -7.19 -4.56 -1.89
N ILE A 166 -6.87 -4.04 -0.70
CA ILE A 166 -7.70 -4.19 0.51
C ILE A 166 -7.81 -2.83 1.20
N GLU A 167 -9.04 -2.44 1.51
CA GLU A 167 -9.31 -1.32 2.41
C GLU A 167 -10.21 -1.79 3.55
N ASN A 168 -9.99 -1.24 4.77
CA ASN A 168 -10.76 -1.61 5.96
C ASN A 168 -11.00 -0.36 6.83
N ILE A 169 -11.76 0.58 6.26
CA ILE A 169 -11.91 1.94 6.75
C ILE A 169 -12.86 2.00 7.93
N GLU A 170 -12.41 2.55 9.05
CA GLU A 170 -13.24 2.86 10.22
C GLU A 170 -13.81 4.27 10.03
N VAL A 171 -15.09 4.35 9.64
CA VAL A 171 -15.79 5.61 9.33
C VAL A 171 -16.24 6.28 10.62
N GLY A 172 -15.90 7.56 10.81
CA GLY A 172 -16.25 8.35 11.98
C GLY A 172 -17.75 8.61 12.13
N GLU A 173 -18.18 8.85 13.36
CA GLU A 173 -19.60 9.09 13.67
C GLU A 173 -20.13 10.40 13.10
N GLU A 174 -19.27 11.39 12.88
CA GLU A 174 -19.59 12.70 12.32
C GLU A 174 -19.79 12.70 10.80
N CYS A 175 -19.52 11.59 10.12
CA CYS A 175 -19.71 11.48 8.67
C CYS A 175 -21.17 11.68 8.27
N SER A 176 -21.40 12.52 7.25
CA SER A 176 -22.73 12.72 6.69
C SER A 176 -23.33 11.42 6.14
N CYS A 177 -24.66 11.41 6.01
CA CYS A 177 -25.37 10.26 5.40
C CYS A 177 -24.85 9.93 4.00
N LEU A 178 -24.44 10.93 3.21
CA LEU A 178 -23.87 10.74 1.89
C LEU A 178 -22.54 9.98 1.95
N HIS A 179 -21.61 10.41 2.83
CA HIS A 179 -20.32 9.73 2.98
C HIS A 179 -20.48 8.29 3.49
N ARG A 180 -21.33 8.08 4.51
CA ARG A 180 -21.66 6.72 4.99
C ARG A 180 -22.23 5.82 3.89
N PHE A 181 -23.08 6.39 3.02
CA PHE A 181 -23.64 5.69 1.88
C PHE A 181 -22.56 5.35 0.85
N LEU A 182 -21.63 6.29 0.53
CA LEU A 182 -20.51 6.03 -0.38
C LEU A 182 -19.60 4.91 0.14
N PHE A 183 -19.19 4.98 1.41
CA PHE A 183 -18.39 3.91 2.03
C PHE A 183 -19.13 2.56 2.03
N LYS A 184 -20.44 2.55 2.29
CA LYS A 184 -21.23 1.33 2.23
C LYS A 184 -21.31 0.75 0.81
N ILE A 185 -21.43 1.59 -0.22
CA ILE A 185 -21.38 1.15 -1.62
C ILE A 185 -19.97 0.65 -1.98
N GLY A 186 -18.92 1.32 -1.51
CA GLY A 186 -17.52 0.90 -1.69
C GLY A 186 -17.25 -0.50 -1.15
N ASP A 187 -18.01 -0.94 -0.14
CA ASP A 187 -17.88 -2.27 0.49
C ASP A 187 -16.46 -2.53 1.05
N ASN A 188 -15.86 -1.47 1.60
CA ASN A 188 -14.45 -1.40 2.01
C ASN A 188 -14.28 -0.99 3.48
N THR A 189 -15.34 -1.16 4.30
CA THR A 189 -15.35 -0.68 5.67
C THR A 189 -15.06 -1.77 6.69
N TYR A 190 -14.50 -1.32 7.83
CA TYR A 190 -14.38 -2.15 9.04
C TYR A 190 -15.75 -2.70 9.49
N PRO A 191 -15.84 -3.94 10.03
CA PRO A 191 -14.71 -4.86 10.35
C PRO A 191 -14.31 -5.84 9.24
N LYS A 192 -14.98 -5.79 8.09
CA LYS A 192 -14.80 -6.82 7.06
C LYS A 192 -13.50 -6.66 6.30
N GLY A 193 -13.26 -5.45 5.77
CA GLY A 193 -12.10 -5.15 4.93
C GLY A 193 -12.12 -5.94 3.62
N HIS A 194 -12.38 -5.27 2.52
CA HIS A 194 -12.50 -5.90 1.21
C HIS A 194 -11.71 -5.13 0.15
N THR A 195 -11.44 -5.77 -0.99
CA THR A 195 -11.16 -5.03 -2.21
C THR A 195 -12.34 -4.10 -2.51
N PRO A 196 -12.15 -2.79 -2.70
CA PRO A 196 -13.24 -1.85 -3.01
C PRO A 196 -14.05 -2.30 -4.22
N ARG A 197 -15.37 -2.05 -4.19
CA ARG A 197 -16.28 -2.53 -5.24
C ARG A 197 -15.95 -1.96 -6.62
N ASP A 198 -15.61 -0.69 -6.70
CA ASP A 198 -15.21 -0.02 -7.94
C ASP A 198 -13.92 -0.63 -8.50
N LEU A 199 -12.94 -0.91 -7.63
CA LEU A 199 -11.71 -1.59 -8.04
C LEU A 199 -12.02 -3.03 -8.51
N ARG A 200 -12.86 -3.80 -7.81
CA ARG A 200 -13.27 -5.15 -8.26
C ARG A 200 -13.89 -5.14 -9.66
N MET A 201 -14.68 -4.12 -9.99
CA MET A 201 -15.31 -4.01 -11.32
C MET A 201 -14.28 -3.88 -12.44
N THR A 202 -13.11 -3.32 -12.16
CA THR A 202 -12.04 -3.17 -13.17
C THR A 202 -11.42 -4.49 -13.61
N PHE A 203 -11.60 -5.55 -12.81
CA PHE A 203 -11.10 -6.91 -13.09
C PHE A 203 -12.09 -7.78 -13.88
N PHE A 204 -13.25 -7.26 -14.23
CA PHE A 204 -14.36 -8.07 -14.81
C PHE A 204 -13.93 -8.90 -16.02
N PHE A 205 -13.13 -8.32 -16.93
CA PHE A 205 -12.71 -9.01 -18.16
C PHE A 205 -11.51 -9.95 -17.98
N ASN A 206 -10.70 -9.74 -16.92
CA ASN A 206 -9.47 -10.51 -16.69
C ASN A 206 -9.43 -11.13 -15.28
N LYS A 207 -10.60 -11.53 -14.78
CA LYS A 207 -10.74 -12.09 -13.43
C LYS A 207 -9.85 -13.32 -13.19
N GLU A 208 -9.66 -14.15 -14.21
CA GLU A 208 -8.79 -15.34 -14.12
C GLU A 208 -7.33 -14.97 -13.83
N THR A 209 -6.84 -13.86 -14.40
CA THR A 209 -5.49 -13.36 -14.11
C THR A 209 -5.38 -12.94 -12.65
N ALA A 210 -6.34 -12.16 -12.15
CA ALA A 210 -6.40 -11.79 -10.74
C ALA A 210 -6.51 -13.00 -9.80
N GLN A 211 -7.25 -14.04 -10.21
CA GLN A 211 -7.33 -15.30 -9.46
C GLN A 211 -5.96 -15.99 -9.34
N LYS A 212 -5.14 -16.00 -10.41
CA LYS A 212 -3.79 -16.56 -10.36
C LYS A 212 -2.88 -15.77 -9.41
N CYS A 213 -2.96 -14.43 -9.44
CA CYS A 213 -2.23 -13.58 -8.49
C CYS A 213 -2.65 -13.87 -7.04
N TYR A 214 -3.94 -13.99 -6.79
CA TYR A 214 -4.46 -14.32 -5.46
C TYR A 214 -4.02 -15.73 -4.98
N GLN A 215 -3.97 -16.73 -5.87
CA GLN A 215 -3.43 -18.06 -5.51
C GLN A 215 -1.94 -17.98 -5.11
N GLN A 216 -1.16 -17.13 -5.78
CA GLN A 216 0.23 -16.89 -5.39
C GLN A 216 0.32 -16.24 -4.01
N ILE A 217 -0.51 -15.24 -3.71
CA ILE A 217 -0.60 -14.62 -2.38
C ILE A 217 -0.94 -15.67 -1.31
N LYS A 218 -1.90 -16.54 -1.57
CA LYS A 218 -2.24 -17.65 -0.65
C LYS A 218 -1.06 -18.61 -0.44
N ALA A 219 -0.30 -18.89 -1.49
CA ALA A 219 0.87 -19.78 -1.38
C ALA A 219 1.99 -19.22 -0.50
N TRP A 220 2.10 -17.90 -0.36
CA TRP A 220 3.02 -17.27 0.59
C TRP A 220 2.64 -17.50 2.06
N ASN A 221 1.37 -17.87 2.33
CA ASN A 221 0.85 -18.16 3.66
C ASN A 221 1.13 -17.01 4.66
N PRO A 222 0.67 -15.78 4.38
CA PRO A 222 0.92 -14.65 5.26
C PRO A 222 0.24 -14.79 6.61
N VAL A 223 0.90 -14.22 7.64
CA VAL A 223 0.37 -14.08 9.01
C VAL A 223 -0.22 -12.69 9.22
N ASN A 224 0.44 -11.68 8.64
CA ASN A 224 0.01 -10.29 8.70
C ASN A 224 -0.31 -9.79 7.29
N VAL A 225 -1.23 -8.82 7.20
CA VAL A 225 -1.52 -8.06 5.97
C VAL A 225 -1.50 -6.58 6.30
N LEU A 226 -0.56 -5.85 5.71
CA LEU A 226 -0.46 -4.40 5.77
C LEU A 226 -1.03 -3.80 4.49
N PHE A 227 -1.82 -2.74 4.65
CA PHE A 227 -2.38 -1.98 3.52
C PHE A 227 -2.55 -0.51 3.91
N ALA A 228 -2.73 0.35 2.91
CA ALA A 228 -2.65 1.80 3.10
C ALA A 228 -3.85 2.36 3.88
N HIS A 229 -5.06 1.82 3.70
CA HIS A 229 -6.30 2.46 4.13
C HIS A 229 -7.04 1.65 5.19
N GLY A 230 -7.05 2.15 6.42
CA GLY A 230 -7.79 1.56 7.52
C GLY A 230 -7.01 0.56 8.38
N LYS A 231 -7.74 -0.34 9.05
CA LYS A 231 -7.18 -1.26 10.06
C LYS A 231 -6.59 -2.51 9.42
N CYS A 232 -5.27 -2.67 9.48
CA CYS A 232 -4.54 -3.84 8.99
C CYS A 232 -4.98 -5.15 9.67
N PHE A 233 -4.66 -6.28 9.05
CA PHE A 233 -4.89 -7.61 9.61
C PHE A 233 -3.58 -8.11 10.22
N ILE A 234 -3.52 -8.18 11.53
CA ILE A 234 -2.32 -8.60 12.28
C ILE A 234 -2.61 -9.91 12.99
N GLY A 235 -1.82 -10.95 12.66
CA GLY A 235 -1.93 -12.28 13.25
C GLY A 235 -3.17 -13.09 12.82
N ASN A 236 -3.93 -12.61 11.84
CA ASN A 236 -5.20 -13.22 11.41
C ASN A 236 -5.43 -13.24 9.90
N ALA A 237 -4.34 -13.17 9.12
CA ALA A 237 -4.40 -13.13 7.67
C ALA A 237 -5.08 -14.38 7.07
N GLU A 238 -4.87 -15.57 7.65
CA GLU A 238 -5.49 -16.83 7.20
C GLU A 238 -7.02 -16.73 7.17
N GLU A 239 -7.63 -16.10 8.18
CA GLU A 239 -9.08 -15.89 8.24
C GLU A 239 -9.53 -14.74 7.33
N LYS A 240 -8.77 -13.64 7.32
CA LYS A 240 -9.20 -12.37 6.72
C LYS A 240 -8.98 -12.30 5.21
N LEU A 241 -7.91 -12.89 4.68
CA LEU A 241 -7.63 -12.85 3.24
C LEU A 241 -8.74 -13.47 2.38
N PRO A 242 -9.30 -14.66 2.71
CA PRO A 242 -10.42 -15.21 1.94
C PRO A 242 -11.66 -14.33 1.99
N GLN A 243 -11.88 -13.61 3.10
CA GLN A 243 -12.98 -12.65 3.21
C GLN A 243 -12.72 -11.41 2.33
N ALA A 244 -11.51 -10.85 2.38
CA ALA A 244 -11.15 -9.67 1.62
C ALA A 244 -11.18 -9.89 0.11
N PHE A 245 -10.73 -11.07 -0.34
CA PHE A 245 -10.71 -11.49 -1.74
C PHE A 245 -11.83 -12.47 -2.12
N PHE A 246 -12.98 -12.45 -1.39
CA PHE A 246 -14.11 -13.38 -1.61
C PHE A 246 -14.55 -13.44 -3.07
N TRP A 247 -14.41 -12.37 -3.82
CA TRP A 247 -14.76 -12.27 -5.22
C TRP A 247 -13.83 -13.06 -6.16
N LEU A 248 -12.64 -13.48 -5.68
CA LEU A 248 -11.67 -14.33 -6.38
C LEU A 248 -11.72 -15.80 -5.93
N GLU A 249 -12.41 -16.11 -4.84
CA GLU A 249 -12.59 -17.50 -4.42
C GLU A 249 -13.39 -18.28 -5.48
N LYS A 250 -12.96 -19.51 -5.75
CA LYS A 250 -13.72 -20.43 -6.58
C LYS A 250 -14.93 -20.89 -5.78
N LYS A 251 -16.10 -20.78 -6.36
CA LYS A 251 -17.30 -21.38 -5.80
C LYS A 251 -17.23 -22.90 -5.90
#